data_e40f9885a6f196ac370b82ed54b65d42
#
_entry.id   e40f9885a6f196ac370b82ed54b65d42
#
_cell.length_a   1.000
_cell.length_b   1.000
_cell.length_c   1.000
_cell.angle_alpha   90.00
_cell.angle_beta   90.00
_cell.angle_gamma   90.00
#
_symmetry.space_group_name_H-M   'P 1'
#
loop_
_entity.id
_entity.type
_entity.pdbx_description
1 polymer ?
#
loop_
_entity_poly.entity_id
_entity_poly.type
_entity_poly.pdbx_seq_one_letter_code
_entity_poly.pdbx_strand_id
1 'polypeptide(L)'
;MKEVNPETFTTDISDMNKRKAFAILKDFVLSDECYQGEILAVCGLKRTGKTTLLKQLLCDIVAYTASCAFLEMQDSDTMKMLERRIEEEQAKGKTVIFINEITKVSDFINNSSSLADCFAKAGVRIIISGKYSLSVAFAEDYELYDRVRKVNTTYISFAEYHTLFPSEDINDYIRYGGLFYKNEAEKSTIGYENILSYLHDAVTMNIANSLKNNADIDERDSAFKNINETELKSITEKAAGLYSGSPDGEIITALTDKKDNADCYITPQMIKELEKWLKEIGFLAFIEKRTFTNVSGVWKKLSPTYEYHIVQPAVRYSFLKKAAESEIERYQHLDKQRQKEMAETLNCNMLDEIVGQTVIFDVMSSLPDERYIVCKPEFMHENRLINGYDMLIYDRQENSYRYFLIRRKSDDYADNIEEITSVAESHFGECKSVCTLYAEKSPNGFAGRECYNISDFLIAVDKYGDMDKVMISLKKRGCN
;
A
#
# COMPACT_ATOMS: atom_id res chain seq x y z
N MET A 1 17.23 19.43 18.35
CA MET A 1 15.76 19.60 18.34
C MET A 1 15.42 21.05 18.01
N LYS A 2 14.45 21.24 17.13
CA LYS A 2 14.00 22.59 16.72
C LYS A 2 12.50 22.71 17.01
N GLU A 3 12.12 23.74 17.74
CA GLU A 3 10.70 24.14 17.84
C GLU A 3 10.32 24.87 16.56
N VAL A 4 9.19 24.47 15.96
CA VAL A 4 8.67 25.11 14.76
C VAL A 4 7.45 25.91 15.14
N ASN A 5 7.49 27.23 14.89
CA ASN A 5 6.34 28.08 15.13
C ASN A 5 5.24 27.76 14.12
N PRO A 6 4.00 27.41 14.54
CA PRO A 6 2.87 27.15 13.64
C PRO A 6 2.59 28.28 12.65
N GLU A 7 2.83 29.53 13.03
CA GLU A 7 2.65 30.72 12.17
C GLU A 7 3.58 30.76 10.95
N THR A 8 4.66 29.94 10.96
CA THR A 8 5.57 29.83 9.81
C THR A 8 5.06 28.90 8.73
N PHE A 9 3.99 28.13 9.00
CA PHE A 9 3.36 27.30 7.98
C PHE A 9 2.51 28.20 7.08
N THR A 10 2.87 28.22 5.81
CA THR A 10 2.18 29.03 4.80
C THR A 10 0.74 28.56 4.61
N THR A 11 -0.14 29.47 4.23
CA THR A 11 -1.54 29.20 3.84
C THR A 11 -1.67 28.05 2.83
N ASP A 12 -0.64 27.85 2.01
CA ASP A 12 -0.60 26.78 1.00
C ASP A 12 -0.79 25.38 1.58
N ILE A 13 -0.35 25.11 2.82
CA ILE A 13 -0.49 23.78 3.45
C ILE A 13 -1.92 23.57 3.97
N SER A 14 -2.56 24.58 4.51
CA SER A 14 -3.94 24.48 5.04
C SER A 14 -4.96 24.25 3.93
N ASP A 15 -4.71 24.80 2.74
CA ASP A 15 -5.62 24.77 1.59
C ASP A 15 -5.46 23.51 0.71
N MET A 16 -4.39 22.73 0.92
CA MET A 16 -4.23 21.46 0.24
C MET A 16 -5.32 20.46 0.64
N ASN A 17 -5.78 19.66 -0.30
CA ASN A 17 -6.67 18.53 -0.02
C ASN A 17 -6.07 17.62 1.05
N LYS A 18 -6.90 17.18 1.99
CA LYS A 18 -6.48 16.40 3.14
C LYS A 18 -6.57 14.91 2.83
N ARG A 19 -5.60 14.15 3.31
CA ARG A 19 -5.64 12.69 3.26
C ARG A 19 -6.72 12.12 4.18
N LYS A 20 -7.23 10.91 3.89
CA LYS A 20 -8.20 10.21 4.75
C LYS A 20 -7.71 10.06 6.20
N ALA A 21 -6.43 9.78 6.35
CA ALA A 21 -5.77 9.69 7.66
C ALA A 21 -5.96 10.94 8.53
N PHE A 22 -6.22 12.12 7.92
CA PHE A 22 -6.43 13.36 8.66
C PHE A 22 -7.58 13.29 9.67
N ALA A 23 -8.69 12.65 9.29
CA ALA A 23 -9.84 12.49 10.17
C ALA A 23 -9.49 11.69 11.43
N ILE A 24 -8.73 10.60 11.28
CA ILE A 24 -8.27 9.75 12.40
C ILE A 24 -7.37 10.55 13.35
N LEU A 25 -6.43 11.32 12.80
CA LEU A 25 -5.53 12.15 13.60
C LEU A 25 -6.30 13.24 14.35
N LYS A 26 -7.26 13.87 13.69
CA LYS A 26 -8.10 14.93 14.28
C LYS A 26 -8.96 14.38 15.41
N ASP A 27 -9.55 13.22 15.21
CA ASP A 27 -10.34 12.51 16.22
C ASP A 27 -9.49 12.21 17.46
N PHE A 28 -8.30 11.62 17.30
CA PHE A 28 -7.37 11.36 18.40
C PHE A 28 -7.04 12.59 19.24
N VAL A 29 -6.94 13.77 18.61
CA VAL A 29 -6.59 15.00 19.32
C VAL A 29 -7.78 15.66 19.97
N LEU A 30 -8.95 15.67 19.34
CA LEU A 30 -10.13 16.43 19.76
C LEU A 30 -11.20 15.58 20.49
N SER A 31 -11.14 14.27 20.41
CA SER A 31 -12.11 13.40 21.06
C SER A 31 -11.99 13.48 22.59
N ASP A 32 -13.13 13.45 23.25
CA ASP A 32 -13.23 13.29 24.71
C ASP A 32 -12.95 11.85 25.17
N GLU A 33 -12.83 10.91 24.22
CA GLU A 33 -12.44 9.54 24.53
C GLU A 33 -11.06 9.51 25.19
N CYS A 34 -10.97 8.73 26.26
CA CYS A 34 -9.76 8.65 27.06
C CYS A 34 -8.73 7.75 26.39
N TYR A 35 -7.86 8.33 25.59
CA TYR A 35 -6.66 7.64 25.06
C TYR A 35 -5.49 7.72 26.08
N GLN A 36 -5.80 7.58 27.38
CA GLN A 36 -4.78 7.68 28.44
C GLN A 36 -3.74 6.57 28.28
N GLY A 37 -2.49 6.97 28.14
CA GLY A 37 -1.37 6.06 27.99
C GLY A 37 -1.13 5.58 26.55
N GLU A 38 -1.93 6.03 25.58
CA GLU A 38 -1.67 5.75 24.15
C GLU A 38 -1.03 6.95 23.45
N ILE A 39 -0.15 6.63 22.50
CA ILE A 39 0.42 7.61 21.56
C ILE A 39 -0.06 7.29 20.15
N LEU A 40 -0.17 8.32 19.30
CA LEU A 40 -0.52 8.13 17.89
C LEU A 40 0.74 8.20 17.03
N ALA A 41 1.02 7.14 16.26
CA ALA A 41 2.14 7.09 15.34
C ALA A 41 1.68 7.17 13.88
N VAL A 42 2.15 8.20 13.16
CA VAL A 42 1.95 8.34 11.72
C VAL A 42 3.08 7.66 10.99
N CYS A 43 2.81 6.42 10.56
CA CYS A 43 3.73 5.55 9.86
C CYS A 43 3.57 5.65 8.34
N GLY A 44 4.57 5.22 7.59
CA GLY A 44 4.53 5.16 6.12
C GLY A 44 5.88 5.50 5.50
N LEU A 45 6.04 5.14 4.24
CA LEU A 45 7.25 5.36 3.49
C LEU A 45 7.49 6.85 3.19
N LYS A 46 8.69 7.16 2.71
CA LYS A 46 9.03 8.50 2.22
C LYS A 46 8.06 8.91 1.10
N ARG A 47 7.73 10.20 1.01
CA ARG A 47 6.82 10.77 -0.01
C ARG A 47 5.36 10.32 0.08
N THR A 48 4.89 9.90 1.25
CA THR A 48 3.47 9.58 1.50
C THR A 48 2.72 10.66 2.27
N GLY A 49 3.32 11.84 2.44
CA GLY A 49 2.68 13.03 3.00
C GLY A 49 2.61 13.14 4.52
N LYS A 50 3.33 12.32 5.31
CA LYS A 50 3.30 12.33 6.79
C LYS A 50 3.49 13.71 7.40
N THR A 51 4.59 14.39 7.06
CA THR A 51 4.90 15.72 7.61
C THR A 51 3.86 16.77 7.19
N THR A 52 3.35 16.71 5.96
CA THR A 52 2.27 17.58 5.49
C THR A 52 1.01 17.37 6.31
N LEU A 53 0.64 16.12 6.55
CA LEU A 53 -0.52 15.73 7.35
C LEU A 53 -0.45 16.27 8.78
N LEU A 54 0.72 16.13 9.45
CA LEU A 54 0.93 16.71 10.79
C LEU A 54 0.83 18.25 10.80
N LYS A 55 1.38 18.91 9.79
CA LYS A 55 1.31 20.36 9.66
C LYS A 55 -0.12 20.85 9.40
N GLN A 56 -0.87 20.15 8.53
CA GLN A 56 -2.28 20.44 8.30
C GLN A 56 -3.09 20.29 9.59
N LEU A 57 -2.85 19.23 10.35
CA LEU A 57 -3.53 19.00 11.62
C LEU A 57 -3.19 20.10 12.64
N LEU A 58 -1.92 20.47 12.75
CA LEU A 58 -1.50 21.57 13.64
C LEU A 58 -2.20 22.88 13.28
N CYS A 59 -2.23 23.26 12.01
CA CYS A 59 -2.92 24.47 11.55
C CYS A 59 -4.42 24.44 11.88
N ASP A 60 -5.05 23.29 11.69
CA ASP A 60 -6.47 23.09 11.99
C ASP A 60 -6.76 23.21 13.49
N ILE A 61 -5.91 22.61 14.33
CA ILE A 61 -6.11 22.57 15.79
C ILE A 61 -5.78 23.90 16.47
N VAL A 62 -4.75 24.62 16.02
CA VAL A 62 -4.38 25.94 16.57
C VAL A 62 -5.55 26.93 16.50
N ALA A 63 -6.44 26.77 15.50
CA ALA A 63 -7.66 27.56 15.43
C ALA A 63 -8.64 27.29 16.59
N TYR A 64 -8.57 26.11 17.22
CA TYR A 64 -9.45 25.69 18.32
C TYR A 64 -8.77 25.75 19.69
N THR A 65 -7.44 25.57 19.75
CA THR A 65 -6.67 25.53 21.00
C THR A 65 -5.24 26.00 20.80
N ALA A 66 -4.79 26.95 21.67
CA ALA A 66 -3.40 27.42 21.71
C ALA A 66 -2.44 26.41 22.39
N SER A 67 -2.93 25.24 22.81
CA SER A 67 -2.20 24.30 23.68
C SER A 67 -1.34 23.28 22.89
N CYS A 68 -0.82 23.63 21.70
CA CYS A 68 -0.04 22.72 20.87
C CYS A 68 1.45 23.10 20.83
N ALA A 69 2.32 22.10 20.71
CA ALA A 69 3.74 22.27 20.37
C ALA A 69 4.13 21.34 19.21
N PHE A 70 5.05 21.80 18.36
CA PHE A 70 5.60 21.01 17.25
C PHE A 70 7.13 20.91 17.38
N LEU A 71 7.62 19.71 17.63
CA LEU A 71 9.02 19.41 17.84
C LEU A 71 9.58 18.65 16.63
N GLU A 72 10.63 19.16 16.02
CA GLU A 72 11.34 18.49 14.93
C GLU A 72 12.67 17.93 15.43
N MET A 73 12.81 16.60 15.39
CA MET A 73 13.97 15.89 15.89
C MET A 73 15.14 15.93 14.91
N GLN A 74 16.36 15.93 15.46
CA GLN A 74 17.63 15.92 14.74
C GLN A 74 18.40 14.65 15.12
N ASP A 75 19.36 14.23 14.27
CA ASP A 75 20.16 13.02 14.50
C ASP A 75 21.04 13.08 15.77
N SER A 76 21.27 14.25 16.33
CA SER A 76 22.01 14.46 17.59
C SER A 76 21.16 14.40 18.86
N ASP A 77 19.83 14.30 18.71
CA ASP A 77 18.91 14.30 19.84
C ASP A 77 18.81 12.91 20.48
N THR A 78 18.54 12.89 21.78
CA THR A 78 18.30 11.66 22.57
C THR A 78 16.91 11.68 23.19
N MET A 79 16.40 10.53 23.62
CA MET A 79 15.11 10.44 24.31
C MET A 79 15.08 11.31 25.57
N LYS A 80 16.15 11.32 26.35
CA LYS A 80 16.27 12.20 27.53
C LYS A 80 16.15 13.69 27.21
N MET A 81 16.70 14.15 26.09
CA MET A 81 16.54 15.53 25.64
C MET A 81 15.10 15.82 25.22
N LEU A 82 14.45 14.86 24.58
CA LEU A 82 13.05 14.95 24.18
C LEU A 82 12.13 15.03 25.42
N GLU A 83 12.32 14.16 26.41
CA GLU A 83 11.56 14.13 27.66
C GLU A 83 11.61 15.48 28.34
N ARG A 84 12.82 16.02 28.57
CA ARG A 84 12.99 17.35 29.15
C ARG A 84 12.27 18.42 28.34
N ARG A 85 12.30 18.34 27.01
CA ARG A 85 11.60 19.33 26.18
C ARG A 85 10.09 19.20 26.30
N ILE A 86 9.54 18.00 26.40
CA ILE A 86 8.11 17.77 26.65
C ILE A 86 7.71 18.39 28.00
N GLU A 87 8.51 18.17 29.05
CA GLU A 87 8.27 18.78 30.38
C GLU A 87 8.24 20.32 30.30
N GLU A 88 9.19 20.93 29.57
CA GLU A 88 9.22 22.38 29.34
C GLU A 88 7.96 22.89 28.62
N GLU A 89 7.46 22.15 27.63
CA GLU A 89 6.23 22.54 26.93
C GLU A 89 4.97 22.34 27.80
N GLN A 90 4.91 21.26 28.59
CA GLN A 90 3.85 21.07 29.58
C GLN A 90 3.82 22.22 30.62
N ALA A 91 4.97 22.67 31.09
CA ALA A 91 5.05 23.79 32.00
C ALA A 91 4.52 25.11 31.38
N LYS A 92 4.52 25.23 30.04
CA LYS A 92 3.88 26.31 29.29
C LYS A 92 2.38 26.08 29.03
N GLY A 93 1.80 25.02 29.55
CA GLY A 93 0.40 24.66 29.37
C GLY A 93 0.09 23.94 28.06
N LYS A 94 1.10 23.35 27.37
CA LYS A 94 0.87 22.57 26.16
C LYS A 94 0.38 21.19 26.51
N THR A 95 -0.73 20.77 25.87
CA THR A 95 -1.38 19.46 26.10
C THR A 95 -1.37 18.56 24.86
N VAL A 96 -1.00 19.11 23.69
CA VAL A 96 -0.87 18.37 22.43
C VAL A 96 0.52 18.56 21.88
N ILE A 97 1.29 17.50 21.73
CA ILE A 97 2.68 17.56 21.29
C ILE A 97 2.87 16.71 20.05
N PHE A 98 3.25 17.36 18.96
CA PHE A 98 3.65 16.75 17.71
C PHE A 98 5.16 16.57 17.70
N ILE A 99 5.62 15.34 17.45
CA ILE A 99 7.03 14.99 17.37
C ILE A 99 7.31 14.44 15.97
N ASN A 100 7.90 15.30 15.13
CA ASN A 100 8.25 14.92 13.76
C ASN A 100 9.68 14.35 13.70
N GLU A 101 9.90 13.35 12.88
CA GLU A 101 11.19 12.69 12.69
C GLU A 101 11.75 12.01 13.96
N ILE A 102 10.88 11.47 14.83
CA ILE A 102 11.28 10.77 16.07
C ILE A 102 12.31 9.65 15.82
N THR A 103 12.24 9.00 14.69
CA THR A 103 13.13 7.88 14.31
C THR A 103 14.57 8.30 13.97
N LYS A 104 14.90 9.60 14.04
CA LYS A 104 16.27 10.11 14.04
C LYS A 104 16.95 9.97 15.40
N VAL A 105 16.16 9.88 16.47
CA VAL A 105 16.66 9.71 17.82
C VAL A 105 17.23 8.29 17.95
N SER A 106 18.53 8.18 18.18
CA SER A 106 19.27 6.92 18.12
C SER A 106 18.81 5.89 19.16
N ASP A 107 18.36 6.36 20.32
CA ASP A 107 17.90 5.55 21.44
C ASP A 107 16.35 5.45 21.54
N PHE A 108 15.63 5.86 20.50
CA PHE A 108 14.16 5.88 20.48
C PHE A 108 13.56 4.48 20.72
N ILE A 109 14.08 3.44 20.04
CA ILE A 109 13.53 2.08 20.12
C ILE A 109 13.58 1.55 21.54
N ASN A 110 14.69 1.77 22.23
CA ASN A 110 14.99 1.18 23.54
C ASN A 110 14.59 2.07 24.73
N ASN A 111 14.13 3.30 24.51
CA ASN A 111 13.81 4.24 25.58
C ASN A 111 12.49 5.00 25.35
N SER A 112 11.59 4.48 24.50
CA SER A 112 10.35 5.18 24.12
C SER A 112 9.20 5.03 25.13
N SER A 113 9.30 4.12 26.12
CA SER A 113 8.25 3.84 27.09
C SER A 113 7.77 5.08 27.84
N SER A 114 8.68 6.03 28.14
CA SER A 114 8.36 7.29 28.81
C SER A 114 7.30 8.12 28.11
N LEU A 115 7.22 8.07 26.78
CA LEU A 115 6.21 8.79 26.01
C LEU A 115 4.79 8.34 26.39
N ALA A 116 4.59 7.05 26.58
CA ALA A 116 3.32 6.50 27.02
C ALA A 116 3.16 6.57 28.54
N ASP A 117 4.15 6.09 29.31
CA ASP A 117 4.04 5.90 30.75
C ASP A 117 4.08 7.18 31.57
N CYS A 118 4.87 8.17 31.13
CA CYS A 118 5.00 9.42 31.86
C CYS A 118 4.08 10.51 31.29
N PHE A 119 4.05 10.68 29.97
CA PHE A 119 3.37 11.83 29.37
C PHE A 119 1.95 11.53 28.90
N ALA A 120 1.72 10.46 28.14
CA ALA A 120 0.37 10.15 27.67
C ALA A 120 -0.57 9.76 28.81
N LYS A 121 -0.08 9.02 29.83
CA LYS A 121 -0.85 8.75 31.06
C LYS A 121 -1.16 10.00 31.87
N ALA A 122 -0.31 11.02 31.79
CA ALA A 122 -0.55 12.34 32.42
C ALA A 122 -1.50 13.23 31.60
N GLY A 123 -2.09 12.72 30.52
CA GLY A 123 -3.08 13.43 29.71
C GLY A 123 -2.51 14.26 28.55
N VAL A 124 -1.21 14.13 28.23
CA VAL A 124 -0.64 14.76 27.05
C VAL A 124 -0.98 13.93 25.81
N ARG A 125 -1.57 14.56 24.79
CA ARG A 125 -1.78 13.93 23.48
C ARG A 125 -0.47 13.95 22.69
N ILE A 126 0.15 12.81 22.49
CA ILE A 126 1.42 12.69 21.77
C ILE A 126 1.17 12.08 20.38
N ILE A 127 1.60 12.81 19.35
CA ILE A 127 1.55 12.38 17.98
C ILE A 127 2.98 12.32 17.44
N ILE A 128 3.43 11.13 17.08
CA ILE A 128 4.78 10.94 16.55
C ILE A 128 4.74 10.65 15.04
N SER A 129 5.77 11.06 14.32
CA SER A 129 6.05 10.58 12.96
C SER A 129 7.54 10.39 12.75
N GLY A 130 7.89 9.52 11.83
CA GLY A 130 9.29 9.26 11.53
C GLY A 130 9.52 8.85 10.08
N LYS A 131 10.78 8.98 9.67
CA LYS A 131 11.24 8.54 8.34
C LYS A 131 11.27 7.02 8.25
N TYR A 132 11.53 6.35 9.36
CA TYR A 132 11.77 4.90 9.43
C TYR A 132 10.64 4.21 10.22
N SER A 133 9.56 3.83 9.54
CA SER A 133 8.37 3.24 10.16
C SER A 133 8.65 1.90 10.85
N LEU A 134 9.66 1.16 10.39
CA LEU A 134 10.08 -0.09 11.03
C LEU A 134 10.66 0.16 12.43
N SER A 135 11.31 1.30 12.68
CA SER A 135 11.75 1.67 14.03
C SER A 135 10.58 1.88 15.00
N VAL A 136 9.44 2.36 14.49
CA VAL A 136 8.21 2.47 15.31
C VAL A 136 7.65 1.09 15.65
N ALA A 137 7.65 0.16 14.69
CA ALA A 137 7.23 -1.22 14.92
C ALA A 137 8.13 -1.91 15.96
N PHE A 138 9.44 -1.73 15.85
CA PHE A 138 10.38 -2.26 16.86
C PHE A 138 10.17 -1.65 18.26
N ALA A 139 9.96 -0.32 18.34
CA ALA A 139 9.65 0.31 19.62
C ALA A 139 8.34 -0.21 20.23
N GLU A 140 7.34 -0.53 19.42
CA GLU A 140 6.09 -1.16 19.85
C GLU A 140 6.35 -2.58 20.39
N ASP A 141 7.13 -3.40 19.68
CA ASP A 141 7.46 -4.76 20.10
C ASP A 141 8.26 -4.79 21.43
N TYR A 142 9.06 -3.76 21.76
CA TYR A 142 9.97 -3.75 22.90
C TYR A 142 9.50 -2.89 24.08
N GLU A 143 9.19 -1.61 23.85
CA GLU A 143 8.99 -0.63 24.93
C GLU A 143 7.55 -0.12 25.02
N LEU A 144 6.84 -0.05 23.90
CA LEU A 144 5.55 0.59 23.87
C LEU A 144 4.36 -0.37 24.00
N TYR A 145 4.53 -1.67 23.79
CA TYR A 145 3.54 -2.73 24.00
C TYR A 145 2.07 -2.27 23.89
N ASP A 146 1.40 -2.43 22.77
CA ASP A 146 -0.01 -2.08 22.53
C ASP A 146 -0.42 -0.64 22.91
N ARG A 147 0.54 0.24 23.22
CA ARG A 147 0.31 1.65 23.57
C ARG A 147 0.51 2.60 22.40
N VAL A 148 0.60 2.04 21.18
CA VAL A 148 0.75 2.80 19.94
C VAL A 148 -0.44 2.54 19.03
N ARG A 149 -1.19 3.61 18.74
CA ARG A 149 -2.17 3.59 17.66
C ARG A 149 -1.47 3.98 16.36
N LYS A 150 -1.32 3.03 15.43
CA LYS A 150 -0.65 3.28 14.13
C LYS A 150 -1.63 3.77 13.07
N VAL A 151 -1.25 4.84 12.36
CA VAL A 151 -1.92 5.30 11.15
C VAL A 151 -0.93 5.18 9.99
N ASN A 152 -1.14 4.18 9.13
CA ASN A 152 -0.27 3.94 8.00
C ASN A 152 -0.68 4.82 6.81
N THR A 153 0.29 5.55 6.25
CA THR A 153 0.10 6.46 5.12
C THR A 153 0.76 5.95 3.83
N THR A 154 1.36 4.76 3.83
CA THR A 154 2.07 4.23 2.65
C THR A 154 1.12 4.02 1.49
N TYR A 155 -0.01 3.38 1.75
CA TYR A 155 -1.01 3.16 0.73
C TYR A 155 -1.91 4.39 0.55
N ILE A 156 -2.19 4.71 -0.69
CA ILE A 156 -3.13 5.77 -1.11
C ILE A 156 -4.05 5.12 -2.14
N SER A 157 -5.32 4.86 -1.78
CA SER A 157 -6.28 4.27 -2.71
C SER A 157 -6.56 5.19 -3.91
N PHE A 158 -7.04 4.63 -5.02
CA PHE A 158 -7.42 5.44 -6.17
C PHE A 158 -8.43 6.55 -5.81
N ALA A 159 -9.42 6.25 -4.99
CA ALA A 159 -10.42 7.23 -4.58
C ALA A 159 -9.81 8.38 -3.76
N GLU A 160 -8.86 8.07 -2.85
CA GLU A 160 -8.10 9.10 -2.13
C GLU A 160 -7.21 9.90 -3.09
N TYR A 161 -6.50 9.22 -4.00
CA TYR A 161 -5.64 9.85 -5.00
C TYR A 161 -6.42 10.81 -5.90
N HIS A 162 -7.58 10.39 -6.40
CA HIS A 162 -8.47 11.23 -7.21
C HIS A 162 -9.02 12.44 -6.44
N THR A 163 -9.25 12.30 -5.13
CA THR A 163 -9.64 13.43 -4.27
C THR A 163 -8.50 14.45 -4.13
N LEU A 164 -7.25 13.96 -4.04
CA LEU A 164 -6.07 14.81 -3.94
C LEU A 164 -5.71 15.46 -5.29
N PHE A 165 -5.93 14.74 -6.40
CA PHE A 165 -5.60 15.12 -7.77
C PHE A 165 -6.79 14.89 -8.70
N PRO A 166 -7.82 15.76 -8.67
CA PRO A 166 -9.09 15.53 -9.41
C PRO A 166 -8.97 15.46 -10.92
N SER A 167 -7.90 15.99 -11.50
CA SER A 167 -7.66 15.95 -12.96
C SER A 167 -7.05 14.62 -13.43
N GLU A 168 -6.63 13.74 -12.52
CA GLU A 168 -5.92 12.52 -12.86
C GLU A 168 -6.86 11.31 -12.88
N ASP A 169 -6.68 10.42 -13.86
CA ASP A 169 -7.46 9.21 -14.05
C ASP A 169 -6.76 7.95 -13.51
N ILE A 170 -7.35 6.78 -13.75
CA ILE A 170 -6.81 5.49 -13.32
C ILE A 170 -5.44 5.19 -13.97
N ASN A 171 -5.19 5.65 -15.19
CA ASN A 171 -3.91 5.44 -15.86
C ASN A 171 -2.81 6.31 -15.23
N ASP A 172 -3.15 7.54 -14.83
CA ASP A 172 -2.25 8.42 -14.08
C ASP A 172 -1.95 7.83 -12.70
N TYR A 173 -2.97 7.29 -12.03
CA TYR A 173 -2.78 6.60 -10.76
C TYR A 173 -1.84 5.38 -10.88
N ILE A 174 -1.95 4.57 -11.93
CA ILE A 174 -1.06 3.44 -12.19
C ILE A 174 0.38 3.91 -12.37
N ARG A 175 0.57 5.01 -13.10
CA ARG A 175 1.92 5.53 -13.43
C ARG A 175 2.58 6.28 -12.28
N TYR A 176 1.80 7.00 -11.49
CA TYR A 176 2.29 7.99 -10.53
C TYR A 176 1.78 7.77 -9.11
N GLY A 177 0.78 6.93 -8.91
CA GLY A 177 0.07 6.75 -7.65
C GLY A 177 0.93 6.16 -6.53
N GLY A 178 0.56 6.49 -5.29
CA GLY A 178 1.24 6.06 -4.09
C GLY A 178 2.42 6.92 -3.66
N LEU A 179 2.83 7.92 -4.47
CA LEU A 179 3.94 8.82 -4.18
C LEU A 179 3.55 10.27 -4.43
N PHE A 180 3.95 11.18 -3.56
CA PHE A 180 3.85 12.62 -3.80
C PHE A 180 5.14 13.16 -4.39
N TYR A 181 5.01 13.85 -5.51
CA TYR A 181 6.10 14.51 -6.21
C TYR A 181 6.14 15.99 -5.83
N LYS A 182 7.32 16.59 -5.87
CA LYS A 182 7.49 18.00 -5.52
C LYS A 182 6.94 18.93 -6.61
N ASN A 183 7.00 18.48 -7.86
CA ASN A 183 6.53 19.25 -9.02
C ASN A 183 6.28 18.33 -10.22
N GLU A 184 5.62 18.87 -11.26
CA GLU A 184 5.30 18.14 -12.49
C GLU A 184 6.54 17.66 -13.26
N ALA A 185 7.67 18.38 -13.20
CA ALA A 185 8.92 17.95 -13.82
C ALA A 185 9.47 16.68 -13.14
N GLU A 186 9.43 16.59 -11.81
CA GLU A 186 9.80 15.38 -11.08
C GLU A 186 8.86 14.22 -11.43
N LYS A 187 7.55 14.47 -11.54
CA LYS A 187 6.54 13.48 -11.95
C LYS A 187 6.78 12.96 -13.36
N SER A 188 7.06 13.84 -14.31
CA SER A 188 7.28 13.49 -15.71
C SER A 188 8.57 12.71 -15.97
N THR A 189 9.54 12.78 -15.06
CA THR A 189 10.85 12.10 -15.16
C THR A 189 10.88 10.76 -14.44
N ILE A 190 9.75 10.17 -14.03
CA ILE A 190 9.73 8.85 -13.42
C ILE A 190 10.29 7.83 -14.39
N GLY A 191 11.37 7.21 -13.98
CA GLY A 191 12.02 6.13 -14.67
C GLY A 191 12.53 5.09 -13.67
N TYR A 192 13.01 3.96 -14.17
CA TYR A 192 13.52 2.87 -13.35
C TYR A 192 14.59 3.31 -12.35
N GLU A 193 15.55 4.14 -12.78
CA GLU A 193 16.61 4.66 -11.91
C GLU A 193 16.08 5.50 -10.73
N ASN A 194 15.05 6.31 -10.96
CA ASN A 194 14.40 7.07 -9.89
C ASN A 194 13.67 6.14 -8.91
N ILE A 195 13.10 5.05 -9.39
CA ILE A 195 12.46 4.03 -8.56
C ILE A 195 13.49 3.26 -7.74
N LEU A 196 14.63 2.89 -8.30
CA LEU A 196 15.73 2.28 -7.55
C LEU A 196 16.26 3.21 -6.45
N SER A 197 16.44 4.50 -6.76
CA SER A 197 16.79 5.50 -5.74
C SER A 197 15.73 5.62 -4.66
N TYR A 198 14.45 5.61 -5.02
CA TYR A 198 13.35 5.61 -4.07
C TYR A 198 13.36 4.37 -3.17
N LEU A 199 13.55 3.17 -3.74
CA LEU A 199 13.62 1.92 -2.98
C LEU A 199 14.79 1.95 -1.99
N HIS A 200 15.96 2.43 -2.42
CA HIS A 200 17.08 2.61 -1.52
C HIS A 200 16.76 3.58 -0.38
N ASP A 201 16.25 4.75 -0.68
CA ASP A 201 15.96 5.80 0.30
C ASP A 201 14.77 5.49 1.24
N ALA A 202 13.73 4.85 0.71
CA ALA A 202 12.47 4.66 1.42
C ALA A 202 12.34 3.26 2.05
N VAL A 203 12.90 2.24 1.44
CA VAL A 203 12.77 0.84 1.89
C VAL A 203 14.07 0.36 2.50
N THR A 204 15.16 0.28 1.74
CA THR A 204 16.45 -0.24 2.24
C THR A 204 16.94 0.54 3.45
N MET A 205 16.92 1.89 3.38
CA MET A 205 17.36 2.73 4.49
C MET A 205 16.41 2.66 5.71
N ASN A 206 15.14 2.40 5.49
CA ASN A 206 14.19 2.17 6.57
C ASN A 206 14.62 0.92 7.39
N ILE A 207 14.89 -0.17 6.70
CA ILE A 207 15.35 -1.42 7.32
C ILE A 207 16.73 -1.24 7.96
N ALA A 208 17.71 -0.74 7.21
CA ALA A 208 19.08 -0.61 7.66
C ALA A 208 19.22 0.29 8.92
N ASN A 209 18.54 1.46 8.93
CA ASN A 209 18.61 2.34 10.10
C ASN A 209 17.84 1.79 11.30
N SER A 210 16.74 1.09 11.07
CA SER A 210 16.00 0.45 12.17
C SER A 210 16.81 -0.65 12.83
N LEU A 211 17.52 -1.48 12.05
CA LEU A 211 18.41 -2.51 12.56
C LEU A 211 19.60 -1.90 13.29
N LYS A 212 20.23 -0.85 12.75
CA LYS A 212 21.37 -0.17 13.37
C LYS A 212 21.02 0.46 14.72
N ASN A 213 19.84 1.06 14.83
CA ASN A 213 19.38 1.74 16.04
C ASN A 213 18.78 0.79 17.06
N ASN A 214 18.68 -0.48 16.75
CA ASN A 214 18.22 -1.54 17.64
C ASN A 214 19.33 -2.58 17.87
N ALA A 215 20.42 -2.13 18.47
CA ALA A 215 21.56 -3.01 18.78
C ALA A 215 21.21 -4.13 19.77
N ASP A 216 20.12 -3.97 20.54
CA ASP A 216 19.60 -4.94 21.51
C ASP A 216 18.50 -5.85 20.93
N ILE A 217 18.05 -5.65 19.69
CA ILE A 217 17.31 -6.71 18.98
C ILE A 217 18.21 -7.92 19.05
N ASP A 218 17.74 -8.90 19.81
CA ASP A 218 18.54 -10.07 20.14
C ASP A 218 19.24 -10.55 18.87
N GLU A 219 20.54 -10.21 18.79
CA GLU A 219 21.37 -10.51 17.65
C GLU A 219 21.28 -11.99 17.22
N ARG A 220 20.70 -12.84 18.07
CA ARG A 220 20.54 -14.27 17.85
C ARG A 220 19.39 -14.62 16.91
N ASP A 221 18.39 -13.75 16.75
CA ASP A 221 17.16 -14.10 16.05
C ASP A 221 17.01 -13.48 14.64
N SER A 222 17.79 -12.42 14.28
CA SER A 222 17.70 -11.86 12.92
C SER A 222 18.63 -12.54 11.93
N ALA A 223 18.06 -12.99 10.81
CA ALA A 223 18.83 -13.53 9.68
C ALA A 223 19.71 -12.46 8.98
N PHE A 224 19.47 -11.16 9.25
CA PHE A 224 20.20 -10.02 8.68
C PHE A 224 21.33 -9.47 9.56
N LYS A 225 21.68 -10.16 10.63
CA LYS A 225 22.70 -9.75 11.61
C LYS A 225 24.04 -9.27 11.01
N ASN A 226 24.51 -9.93 9.97
CA ASN A 226 25.82 -9.68 9.36
C ASN A 226 25.74 -9.07 7.96
N ILE A 227 24.57 -8.59 7.56
CA ILE A 227 24.38 -8.03 6.21
C ILE A 227 24.70 -6.54 6.21
N ASN A 228 25.53 -6.11 5.28
CA ASN A 228 25.80 -4.70 5.06
C ASN A 228 24.71 -4.04 4.21
N GLU A 229 24.70 -2.71 4.20
CA GLU A 229 23.70 -1.92 3.49
C GLU A 229 23.66 -2.22 1.98
N THR A 230 24.81 -2.46 1.35
CA THR A 230 24.90 -2.76 -0.08
C THR A 230 24.25 -4.08 -0.42
N GLU A 231 24.48 -5.11 0.40
CA GLU A 231 23.83 -6.41 0.25
C GLU A 231 22.32 -6.30 0.47
N LEU A 232 21.89 -5.61 1.53
CA LEU A 232 20.47 -5.37 1.82
C LEU A 232 19.79 -4.62 0.66
N LYS A 233 20.47 -3.63 0.07
CA LYS A 233 19.99 -2.91 -1.10
C LYS A 233 19.78 -3.86 -2.28
N SER A 234 20.76 -4.70 -2.59
CA SER A 234 20.69 -5.67 -3.68
C SER A 234 19.51 -6.66 -3.47
N ILE A 235 19.35 -7.18 -2.25
CA ILE A 235 18.25 -8.09 -1.91
C ILE A 235 16.89 -7.39 -2.07
N THR A 236 16.78 -6.16 -1.57
CA THR A 236 15.53 -5.38 -1.65
C THR A 236 15.13 -5.07 -3.10
N GLU A 237 16.09 -4.70 -3.95
CA GLU A 237 15.84 -4.42 -5.36
C GLU A 237 15.40 -5.69 -6.12
N LYS A 238 16.05 -6.83 -5.89
CA LYS A 238 15.66 -8.12 -6.47
C LYS A 238 14.27 -8.55 -6.00
N ALA A 239 14.01 -8.45 -4.70
CA ALA A 239 12.70 -8.77 -4.12
C ALA A 239 11.60 -7.89 -4.71
N ALA A 240 11.81 -6.57 -4.81
CA ALA A 240 10.84 -5.66 -5.39
C ALA A 240 10.53 -5.98 -6.86
N GLY A 241 11.55 -6.36 -7.64
CA GLY A 241 11.38 -6.81 -9.02
C GLY A 241 10.48 -8.05 -9.11
N LEU A 242 10.73 -9.05 -8.27
CA LEU A 242 9.93 -10.28 -8.23
C LEU A 242 8.50 -10.03 -7.74
N TYR A 243 8.33 -9.28 -6.65
CA TYR A 243 7.00 -8.93 -6.12
C TYR A 243 6.18 -8.02 -7.05
N SER A 244 6.77 -7.52 -8.11
CA SER A 244 6.06 -6.74 -9.14
C SER A 244 5.37 -7.60 -10.19
N GLY A 245 5.73 -8.88 -10.34
CA GLY A 245 5.20 -9.69 -11.43
C GLY A 245 5.34 -11.22 -11.29
N SER A 246 5.91 -11.71 -10.20
CA SER A 246 6.08 -13.17 -10.04
C SER A 246 4.99 -13.81 -9.20
N PRO A 247 4.55 -15.04 -9.53
CA PRO A 247 3.61 -15.82 -8.73
C PRO A 247 4.17 -16.19 -7.36
N ASP A 248 3.27 -16.46 -6.41
CA ASP A 248 3.61 -17.02 -5.11
C ASP A 248 4.43 -18.31 -5.21
N GLY A 249 5.32 -18.50 -4.24
CA GLY A 249 6.15 -19.70 -4.15
C GLY A 249 7.37 -19.73 -5.05
N GLU A 250 7.37 -19.01 -6.16
CA GLU A 250 8.53 -18.88 -7.04
C GLU A 250 9.54 -17.84 -6.50
N ILE A 251 9.07 -16.86 -5.75
CA ILE A 251 9.88 -15.75 -5.23
C ILE A 251 11.00 -16.27 -4.33
N ILE A 252 10.69 -17.15 -3.39
CA ILE A 252 11.69 -17.71 -2.47
C ILE A 252 12.74 -18.49 -3.28
N THR A 253 12.31 -19.30 -4.23
CA THR A 253 13.20 -20.09 -5.09
C THR A 253 14.09 -19.17 -5.93
N ALA A 254 13.52 -18.15 -6.57
CA ALA A 254 14.26 -17.22 -7.42
C ALA A 254 15.27 -16.39 -6.60
N LEU A 255 14.91 -15.94 -5.39
CA LEU A 255 15.79 -15.18 -4.53
C LEU A 255 16.92 -16.04 -3.91
N THR A 256 16.69 -17.34 -3.71
CA THR A 256 17.69 -18.27 -3.14
C THR A 256 18.51 -19.02 -4.18
N ASP A 257 18.25 -18.87 -5.48
CA ASP A 257 19.02 -19.53 -6.54
C ASP A 257 20.46 -19.00 -6.54
N LYS A 258 21.40 -19.93 -6.27
CA LYS A 258 22.85 -19.62 -6.20
C LYS A 258 23.45 -19.20 -7.55
N LYS A 259 22.83 -19.53 -8.69
CA LYS A 259 23.33 -19.14 -10.00
C LYS A 259 23.16 -17.65 -10.24
N ASP A 260 22.06 -17.06 -9.74
CA ASP A 260 21.75 -15.66 -9.95
C ASP A 260 22.25 -14.76 -8.81
N ASN A 261 22.71 -15.36 -7.69
CA ASN A 261 23.13 -14.66 -6.47
C ASN A 261 24.57 -15.00 -6.07
N ALA A 262 25.50 -15.00 -7.02
CA ALA A 262 26.91 -15.36 -6.77
C ALA A 262 27.59 -14.44 -5.73
N ASP A 263 27.12 -13.21 -5.57
CA ASP A 263 27.70 -12.20 -4.70
C ASP A 263 26.98 -12.02 -3.35
N CYS A 264 25.87 -12.72 -3.10
CA CYS A 264 25.11 -12.57 -1.88
C CYS A 264 24.45 -13.90 -1.45
N TYR A 265 24.71 -14.32 -0.21
CA TYR A 265 24.09 -15.52 0.33
C TYR A 265 22.72 -15.20 0.91
N ILE A 266 21.65 -15.55 0.21
CA ILE A 266 20.27 -15.33 0.64
C ILE A 266 19.67 -16.64 1.14
N THR A 267 19.10 -16.63 2.35
CA THR A 267 18.42 -17.80 2.93
C THR A 267 16.90 -17.64 2.88
N PRO A 268 16.12 -18.75 2.89
CA PRO A 268 14.68 -18.68 2.99
C PRO A 268 14.19 -17.92 4.23
N GLN A 269 14.94 -17.98 5.34
CA GLN A 269 14.60 -17.25 6.55
C GLN A 269 14.74 -15.74 6.38
N MET A 270 15.81 -15.28 5.71
CA MET A 270 15.98 -13.87 5.37
C MET A 270 14.82 -13.34 4.54
N ILE A 271 14.33 -14.13 3.59
CA ILE A 271 13.20 -13.71 2.75
C ILE A 271 11.93 -13.57 3.58
N LYS A 272 11.63 -14.54 4.46
CA LYS A 272 10.45 -14.45 5.34
C LYS A 272 10.51 -13.25 6.28
N GLU A 273 11.69 -12.96 6.82
CA GLU A 273 11.90 -11.79 7.67
C GLU A 273 11.76 -10.48 6.87
N LEU A 274 12.34 -10.42 5.67
CA LEU A 274 12.18 -9.29 4.77
C LEU A 274 10.70 -9.07 4.39
N GLU A 275 9.97 -10.12 4.06
CA GLU A 275 8.54 -10.04 3.77
C GLU A 275 7.74 -9.47 4.95
N LYS A 276 8.03 -9.94 6.18
CA LYS A 276 7.43 -9.41 7.41
C LYS A 276 7.68 -7.90 7.50
N TRP A 277 8.91 -7.45 7.31
CA TRP A 277 9.27 -6.02 7.39
C TRP A 277 8.64 -5.18 6.27
N LEU A 278 8.61 -5.70 5.03
CA LEU A 278 7.98 -5.02 3.90
C LEU A 278 6.47 -4.86 4.11
N LYS A 279 5.82 -5.82 4.77
CA LYS A 279 4.41 -5.69 5.20
C LYS A 279 4.27 -4.65 6.31
N GLU A 280 5.13 -4.70 7.33
CA GLU A 280 5.07 -3.79 8.47
C GLU A 280 5.24 -2.32 8.05
N ILE A 281 6.15 -2.02 7.12
CA ILE A 281 6.29 -0.67 6.57
C ILE A 281 5.21 -0.31 5.54
N GLY A 282 4.29 -1.24 5.25
CA GLY A 282 3.21 -1.05 4.29
C GLY A 282 3.65 -1.00 2.83
N PHE A 283 4.79 -1.56 2.49
CA PHE A 283 5.27 -1.63 1.10
C PHE A 283 4.66 -2.80 0.33
N LEU A 284 4.40 -3.91 1.02
CA LEU A 284 3.91 -5.14 0.45
C LEU A 284 2.56 -5.53 1.04
N ALA A 285 1.65 -6.01 0.18
CA ALA A 285 0.40 -6.63 0.56
C ALA A 285 0.18 -7.92 -0.22
N PHE A 286 -0.87 -8.68 0.14
CA PHE A 286 -1.20 -9.94 -0.50
C PHE A 286 -2.63 -9.90 -1.03
N ILE A 287 -2.82 -10.48 -2.22
CA ILE A 287 -4.13 -10.77 -2.80
C ILE A 287 -4.38 -12.26 -2.65
N GLU A 288 -5.50 -12.65 -2.04
CA GLU A 288 -5.91 -14.05 -1.95
C GLU A 288 -6.30 -14.54 -3.34
N LYS A 289 -5.70 -15.66 -3.75
CA LYS A 289 -5.97 -16.35 -5.00
C LYS A 289 -6.70 -17.65 -4.72
N ARG A 290 -7.81 -17.87 -5.42
CA ARG A 290 -8.62 -19.09 -5.32
C ARG A 290 -8.66 -19.81 -6.65
N THR A 291 -8.02 -20.96 -6.71
CA THR A 291 -7.90 -21.76 -7.93
C THR A 291 -8.89 -22.92 -7.91
N PHE A 292 -9.61 -23.06 -9.02
CA PHE A 292 -10.52 -24.16 -9.33
C PHE A 292 -9.95 -24.90 -10.53
N THR A 293 -9.81 -26.21 -10.43
CA THR A 293 -9.26 -27.02 -11.52
C THR A 293 -10.26 -28.09 -11.95
N ASN A 294 -10.48 -28.23 -13.26
CA ASN A 294 -11.26 -29.28 -13.84
C ASN A 294 -10.32 -30.46 -14.21
N VAL A 295 -10.57 -31.60 -13.60
CA VAL A 295 -9.86 -32.84 -13.90
C VAL A 295 -10.90 -33.89 -14.33
N SER A 296 -10.85 -34.29 -15.58
CA SER A 296 -11.79 -35.29 -16.15
C SER A 296 -13.27 -34.94 -15.98
N GLY A 297 -13.62 -33.67 -16.16
CA GLY A 297 -15.00 -33.20 -16.06
C GLY A 297 -15.46 -32.88 -14.63
N VAL A 298 -14.60 -33.03 -13.64
CA VAL A 298 -14.91 -32.71 -12.23
C VAL A 298 -14.13 -31.49 -11.76
N TRP A 299 -14.82 -30.44 -11.32
CA TRP A 299 -14.22 -29.28 -10.74
C TRP A 299 -13.81 -29.49 -9.27
N LYS A 300 -12.60 -29.13 -8.94
CA LYS A 300 -12.02 -29.20 -7.59
C LYS A 300 -11.47 -27.84 -7.19
N LYS A 301 -11.78 -27.40 -5.98
CA LYS A 301 -11.19 -26.21 -5.37
C LYS A 301 -9.85 -26.60 -4.72
N LEU A 302 -8.80 -25.84 -5.02
CA LEU A 302 -7.51 -25.94 -4.35
C LEU A 302 -7.46 -25.08 -3.08
N SER A 303 -6.46 -25.33 -2.24
CA SER A 303 -6.18 -24.45 -1.10
C SER A 303 -5.89 -23.02 -1.58
N PRO A 304 -6.34 -22.00 -0.85
CA PRO A 304 -6.01 -20.62 -1.20
C PRO A 304 -4.49 -20.40 -1.21
N THR A 305 -4.03 -19.62 -2.17
CA THR A 305 -2.67 -19.11 -2.26
C THR A 305 -2.70 -17.60 -2.22
N TYR A 306 -1.53 -16.97 -2.06
CA TYR A 306 -1.42 -15.52 -1.95
C TYR A 306 -0.46 -15.00 -3.00
N GLU A 307 -0.89 -13.96 -3.72
CA GLU A 307 -0.08 -13.25 -4.69
C GLU A 307 0.45 -11.96 -4.06
N TYR A 308 1.76 -11.77 -4.13
CA TYR A 308 2.39 -10.58 -3.56
C TYR A 308 2.13 -9.35 -4.43
N HIS A 309 1.94 -8.21 -3.75
CA HIS A 309 1.58 -6.98 -4.41
C HIS A 309 2.30 -5.79 -3.77
N ILE A 310 3.08 -5.06 -4.57
CA ILE A 310 3.63 -3.77 -4.15
C ILE A 310 2.48 -2.76 -4.15
N VAL A 311 2.18 -2.18 -2.97
CA VAL A 311 1.01 -1.31 -2.79
C VAL A 311 1.11 0.02 -3.55
N GLN A 312 2.33 0.46 -3.89
CA GLN A 312 2.54 1.71 -4.65
C GLN A 312 2.57 1.42 -6.15
N PRO A 313 1.51 1.80 -6.91
CA PRO A 313 1.39 1.43 -8.32
C PRO A 313 2.53 1.97 -9.19
N ALA A 314 3.04 3.18 -8.94
CA ALA A 314 4.16 3.75 -9.70
C ALA A 314 5.44 2.90 -9.60
N VAL A 315 5.73 2.33 -8.43
CA VAL A 315 6.89 1.44 -8.23
C VAL A 315 6.71 0.19 -9.07
N ARG A 316 5.57 -0.44 -8.96
CA ARG A 316 5.24 -1.66 -9.69
C ARG A 316 5.26 -1.44 -11.20
N TYR A 317 4.60 -0.38 -11.68
CA TYR A 317 4.60 0.00 -13.10
C TYR A 317 6.03 0.14 -13.64
N SER A 318 6.94 0.76 -12.89
CA SER A 318 8.32 0.95 -13.33
C SER A 318 9.09 -0.37 -13.48
N PHE A 319 8.92 -1.33 -12.56
CA PHE A 319 9.54 -2.65 -12.67
C PHE A 319 9.01 -3.44 -13.86
N LEU A 320 7.70 -3.49 -14.03
CA LEU A 320 7.07 -4.23 -15.14
C LEU A 320 7.39 -3.60 -16.50
N LYS A 321 7.43 -2.26 -16.57
CA LYS A 321 7.86 -1.55 -17.77
C LYS A 321 9.30 -1.89 -18.15
N LYS A 322 10.21 -1.89 -17.18
CA LYS A 322 11.62 -2.28 -17.40
C LYS A 322 11.74 -3.73 -17.88
N ALA A 323 10.98 -4.64 -17.30
CA ALA A 323 10.94 -6.04 -17.72
C ALA A 323 10.44 -6.18 -19.17
N ALA A 324 9.37 -5.46 -19.54
CA ALA A 324 8.85 -5.45 -20.90
C ALA A 324 9.86 -4.87 -21.91
N GLU A 325 10.54 -3.76 -21.58
CA GLU A 325 11.59 -3.18 -22.42
C GLU A 325 12.74 -4.16 -22.63
N SER A 326 13.21 -4.83 -21.58
CA SER A 326 14.27 -5.83 -21.65
C SER A 326 13.88 -7.04 -22.50
N GLU A 327 12.61 -7.45 -22.45
CA GLU A 327 12.10 -8.53 -23.29
C GLU A 327 12.06 -8.10 -24.77
N ILE A 328 11.60 -6.89 -25.07
CA ILE A 328 11.62 -6.34 -26.44
C ILE A 328 13.03 -6.30 -27.02
N GLU A 329 14.03 -5.94 -26.23
CA GLU A 329 15.44 -5.92 -26.65
C GLU A 329 15.96 -7.30 -27.09
N ARG A 330 15.46 -8.40 -26.51
CA ARG A 330 15.82 -9.77 -26.92
C ARG A 330 15.39 -10.11 -28.33
N TYR A 331 14.40 -9.39 -28.88
CA TYR A 331 13.82 -9.63 -30.21
C TYR A 331 14.30 -8.63 -31.26
N GLN A 332 15.44 -7.97 -31.05
CA GLN A 332 16.03 -7.03 -32.03
C GLN A 332 16.36 -7.65 -33.41
N HIS A 333 16.43 -8.98 -33.48
CA HIS A 333 16.64 -9.74 -34.71
C HIS A 333 15.38 -9.83 -35.61
N LEU A 334 14.20 -9.50 -35.09
CA LEU A 334 12.97 -9.46 -35.86
C LEU A 334 12.87 -8.20 -36.71
N ASP A 335 12.04 -8.22 -37.76
CA ASP A 335 11.73 -7.02 -38.53
C ASP A 335 10.99 -5.98 -37.69
N LYS A 336 11.10 -4.70 -38.08
CA LYS A 336 10.56 -3.57 -37.32
C LYS A 336 9.04 -3.66 -37.07
N GLN A 337 8.30 -4.23 -37.99
CA GLN A 337 6.84 -4.37 -37.83
C GLN A 337 6.50 -5.37 -36.72
N ARG A 338 7.16 -6.55 -36.74
CA ARG A 338 6.98 -7.56 -35.70
C ARG A 338 7.46 -7.11 -34.33
N GLN A 339 8.61 -6.34 -34.26
CA GLN A 339 9.06 -5.74 -33.01
C GLN A 339 8.00 -4.80 -32.44
N LYS A 340 7.36 -3.98 -33.27
CA LYS A 340 6.30 -3.06 -32.87
C LYS A 340 5.06 -3.80 -32.34
N GLU A 341 4.60 -4.80 -33.09
CA GLU A 341 3.44 -5.62 -32.67
C GLU A 341 3.70 -6.35 -31.36
N MET A 342 4.90 -6.88 -31.15
CA MET A 342 5.31 -7.51 -29.92
C MET A 342 5.38 -6.51 -28.76
N ALA A 343 5.97 -5.34 -28.98
CA ALA A 343 6.01 -4.27 -27.98
C ALA A 343 4.61 -3.81 -27.55
N GLU A 344 3.70 -3.66 -28.50
CA GLU A 344 2.30 -3.32 -28.23
C GLU A 344 1.60 -4.42 -27.41
N THR A 345 1.82 -5.69 -27.76
CA THR A 345 1.26 -6.84 -27.04
C THR A 345 1.78 -6.92 -25.61
N LEU A 346 3.10 -6.84 -25.40
CA LEU A 346 3.71 -6.88 -24.06
C LEU A 346 3.23 -5.71 -23.20
N ASN A 347 3.18 -4.51 -23.76
CA ASN A 347 2.70 -3.34 -23.02
C ASN A 347 1.20 -3.46 -22.68
N CYS A 348 0.38 -4.00 -23.55
CA CYS A 348 -1.03 -4.28 -23.26
C CYS A 348 -1.18 -5.27 -22.12
N ASN A 349 -0.53 -6.42 -22.20
CA ASN A 349 -0.61 -7.48 -21.18
C ASN A 349 -0.14 -6.96 -19.80
N MET A 350 0.98 -6.23 -19.78
CA MET A 350 1.49 -5.60 -18.56
C MET A 350 0.46 -4.66 -17.93
N LEU A 351 -0.15 -3.78 -18.72
CA LEU A 351 -1.13 -2.82 -18.21
C LEU A 351 -2.41 -3.52 -17.74
N ASP A 352 -2.88 -4.54 -18.45
CA ASP A 352 -4.07 -5.31 -18.07
C ASP A 352 -3.84 -6.01 -16.70
N GLU A 353 -2.65 -6.56 -16.49
CA GLU A 353 -2.24 -7.14 -15.22
C GLU A 353 -2.21 -6.10 -14.09
N ILE A 354 -1.56 -4.95 -14.29
CA ILE A 354 -1.48 -3.89 -13.29
C ILE A 354 -2.87 -3.37 -12.93
N VAL A 355 -3.72 -3.13 -13.92
CA VAL A 355 -5.10 -2.68 -13.70
C VAL A 355 -5.86 -3.69 -12.85
N GLY A 356 -5.82 -4.97 -13.23
CA GLY A 356 -6.53 -6.04 -12.53
C GLY A 356 -6.15 -6.12 -11.05
N GLN A 357 -4.85 -6.20 -10.77
CA GLN A 357 -4.34 -6.29 -9.40
C GLN A 357 -4.60 -5.00 -8.60
N THR A 358 -4.46 -3.83 -9.22
CA THR A 358 -4.74 -2.54 -8.57
C THR A 358 -6.21 -2.46 -8.14
N VAL A 359 -7.15 -2.85 -9.02
CA VAL A 359 -8.58 -2.85 -8.69
C VAL A 359 -8.88 -3.80 -7.53
N ILE A 360 -8.36 -5.04 -7.57
CA ILE A 360 -8.59 -6.02 -6.50
C ILE A 360 -8.06 -5.48 -5.17
N PHE A 361 -6.85 -4.91 -5.16
CA PHE A 361 -6.23 -4.40 -3.96
C PHE A 361 -6.98 -3.17 -3.39
N ASP A 362 -7.39 -2.22 -4.24
CA ASP A 362 -8.19 -1.06 -3.83
C ASP A 362 -9.52 -1.49 -3.20
N VAL A 363 -10.21 -2.45 -3.79
CA VAL A 363 -11.46 -3.00 -3.27
C VAL A 363 -11.23 -3.72 -1.95
N MET A 364 -10.20 -4.57 -1.87
CA MET A 364 -9.83 -5.31 -0.67
C MET A 364 -9.52 -4.36 0.49
N SER A 365 -8.84 -3.24 0.23
CA SER A 365 -8.50 -2.25 1.26
C SER A 365 -9.66 -1.33 1.68
N SER A 366 -10.76 -1.32 0.93
CA SER A 366 -11.92 -0.42 1.15
C SER A 366 -13.15 -1.14 1.72
N LEU A 367 -13.25 -2.46 1.54
CA LEU A 367 -14.35 -3.24 2.08
C LEU A 367 -14.01 -3.84 3.45
N PRO A 368 -14.96 -3.93 4.40
CA PRO A 368 -14.72 -4.54 5.72
C PRO A 368 -14.50 -6.06 5.61
N ASP A 369 -13.35 -6.53 6.10
CA ASP A 369 -12.91 -7.93 6.05
C ASP A 369 -13.81 -8.88 6.81
N GLU A 370 -14.50 -8.39 7.85
CA GLU A 370 -15.43 -9.21 8.64
C GLU A 370 -16.65 -9.66 7.81
N ARG A 371 -17.05 -8.85 6.83
CA ARG A 371 -18.19 -9.13 5.95
C ARG A 371 -17.75 -9.71 4.61
N TYR A 372 -16.74 -9.14 3.97
CA TYR A 372 -16.39 -9.46 2.59
C TYR A 372 -15.08 -10.24 2.49
N ILE A 373 -15.05 -11.20 1.54
CA ILE A 373 -13.82 -11.78 1.02
C ILE A 373 -13.67 -11.30 -0.41
N VAL A 374 -12.59 -10.57 -0.67
CA VAL A 374 -12.19 -10.15 -2.01
C VAL A 374 -11.03 -11.02 -2.47
N CYS A 375 -11.17 -11.70 -3.60
CA CYS A 375 -10.13 -12.60 -4.08
C CYS A 375 -10.01 -12.57 -5.61
N LYS A 376 -8.85 -13.04 -6.11
CA LYS A 376 -8.60 -13.32 -7.52
C LYS A 376 -8.98 -14.77 -7.79
N PRO A 377 -10.06 -15.05 -8.55
CA PRO A 377 -10.43 -16.39 -8.92
C PRO A 377 -9.62 -16.85 -10.15
N GLU A 378 -9.20 -18.11 -10.16
CA GLU A 378 -8.58 -18.77 -11.31
C GLU A 378 -9.33 -20.06 -11.62
N PHE A 379 -9.74 -20.20 -12.87
CA PHE A 379 -10.43 -21.41 -13.36
C PHE A 379 -9.55 -22.10 -14.40
N MET A 380 -9.08 -23.30 -14.05
CA MET A 380 -8.16 -24.10 -14.86
C MET A 380 -8.89 -25.28 -15.48
N HIS A 381 -9.01 -25.30 -16.79
CA HIS A 381 -9.54 -26.46 -17.55
C HIS A 381 -8.38 -27.14 -18.30
N GLU A 382 -8.13 -28.39 -18.03
CA GLU A 382 -7.01 -29.14 -18.64
C GLU A 382 -5.66 -28.38 -18.56
N ASN A 383 -5.37 -27.82 -17.40
CA ASN A 383 -4.18 -26.99 -17.13
C ASN A 383 -4.10 -25.69 -17.96
N ARG A 384 -5.21 -25.20 -18.51
CA ARG A 384 -5.31 -23.89 -19.16
C ARG A 384 -6.20 -22.97 -18.35
N LEU A 385 -5.75 -21.75 -18.12
CA LEU A 385 -6.57 -20.72 -17.50
C LEU A 385 -7.66 -20.30 -18.48
N ILE A 386 -8.95 -20.37 -18.06
CA ILE A 386 -10.11 -20.04 -18.89
C ILE A 386 -10.73 -18.69 -18.57
N ASN A 387 -10.23 -17.99 -17.58
CA ASN A 387 -10.61 -16.63 -17.23
C ASN A 387 -9.39 -15.68 -17.26
N GLY A 388 -9.64 -14.39 -17.35
CA GLY A 388 -8.61 -13.37 -17.34
C GLY A 388 -8.33 -12.81 -15.92
N TYR A 389 -7.96 -11.55 -15.85
CA TYR A 389 -7.91 -10.81 -14.58
C TYR A 389 -9.33 -10.49 -14.14
N ASP A 390 -9.78 -11.24 -13.16
CA ASP A 390 -11.13 -11.16 -12.66
C ASP A 390 -11.09 -11.02 -11.13
N MET A 391 -12.18 -10.53 -10.55
CA MET A 391 -12.34 -10.37 -9.13
C MET A 391 -13.64 -11.02 -8.67
N LEU A 392 -13.60 -11.72 -7.55
CA LEU A 392 -14.76 -12.25 -6.89
C LEU A 392 -14.88 -11.58 -5.51
N ILE A 393 -16.06 -11.05 -5.21
CA ILE A 393 -16.41 -10.49 -3.90
C ILE A 393 -17.49 -11.36 -3.28
N TYR A 394 -17.15 -12.07 -2.22
CA TYR A 394 -18.08 -12.91 -1.46
C TYR A 394 -18.55 -12.19 -0.21
N ASP A 395 -19.87 -12.08 -0.05
CA ASP A 395 -20.53 -11.54 1.14
C ASP A 395 -20.85 -12.69 2.10
N ARG A 396 -20.16 -12.76 3.23
CA ARG A 396 -20.34 -13.79 4.25
C ARG A 396 -21.71 -13.72 4.94
N GLN A 397 -22.27 -12.52 5.08
CA GLN A 397 -23.54 -12.30 5.77
C GLN A 397 -24.71 -12.80 4.93
N GLU A 398 -24.63 -12.61 3.62
CA GLU A 398 -25.71 -12.97 2.70
C GLU A 398 -25.48 -14.31 1.99
N ASN A 399 -24.32 -14.94 2.21
CA ASN A 399 -23.90 -16.17 1.52
C ASN A 399 -24.08 -16.07 0.00
N SER A 400 -23.58 -14.98 -0.56
CA SER A 400 -23.73 -14.64 -1.98
C SER A 400 -22.45 -14.01 -2.52
N TYR A 401 -22.25 -14.01 -3.83
CA TYR A 401 -21.10 -13.40 -4.43
C TYR A 401 -21.45 -12.51 -5.63
N ARG A 402 -20.51 -11.65 -5.98
CA ARG A 402 -20.49 -10.88 -7.23
C ARG A 402 -19.20 -11.16 -7.96
N TYR A 403 -19.29 -11.30 -9.27
CA TYR A 403 -18.17 -11.58 -10.15
C TYR A 403 -17.90 -10.39 -11.06
N PHE A 404 -16.65 -9.93 -11.11
CA PHE A 404 -16.24 -8.78 -11.90
C PHE A 404 -15.15 -9.16 -12.89
N LEU A 405 -15.45 -8.97 -14.16
CA LEU A 405 -14.49 -9.03 -15.26
C LEU A 405 -13.77 -7.71 -15.33
N ILE A 406 -12.45 -7.69 -15.05
CA ILE A 406 -11.66 -6.46 -15.10
C ILE A 406 -10.98 -6.36 -16.44
N ARG A 407 -11.29 -5.32 -17.21
CA ARG A 407 -10.79 -5.13 -18.58
C ARG A 407 -10.30 -3.70 -18.76
N ARG A 408 -9.13 -3.54 -19.35
CA ARG A 408 -8.65 -2.20 -19.72
C ARG A 408 -9.36 -1.69 -20.97
N LYS A 409 -9.47 -2.56 -21.97
CA LYS A 409 -10.21 -2.32 -23.21
C LYS A 409 -11.44 -3.23 -23.29
N SER A 410 -12.45 -2.77 -24.00
CA SER A 410 -13.77 -3.38 -24.01
C SER A 410 -13.91 -4.70 -24.80
N ASP A 411 -12.87 -5.15 -25.50
CA ASP A 411 -13.00 -6.14 -26.56
C ASP A 411 -12.81 -7.60 -26.13
N ASP A 412 -12.46 -7.84 -24.85
CA ASP A 412 -12.24 -9.20 -24.35
C ASP A 412 -13.53 -9.82 -23.79
N TYR A 413 -14.10 -10.76 -24.53
CA TYR A 413 -15.22 -11.60 -24.10
C TYR A 413 -14.70 -12.79 -23.26
N ALA A 414 -15.32 -13.03 -22.10
CA ALA A 414 -15.17 -14.29 -21.41
C ALA A 414 -16.21 -15.28 -21.97
N ASP A 415 -15.79 -16.14 -22.87
CA ASP A 415 -16.68 -17.13 -23.50
C ASP A 415 -17.22 -18.18 -22.50
N ASN A 416 -16.60 -18.32 -21.33
CA ASN A 416 -16.88 -19.38 -20.35
C ASN A 416 -17.60 -18.90 -19.09
N ILE A 417 -18.28 -17.74 -19.12
CA ILE A 417 -18.84 -17.15 -17.90
C ILE A 417 -19.91 -17.99 -17.22
N GLU A 418 -20.73 -18.71 -17.99
CA GLU A 418 -21.75 -19.62 -17.46
C GLU A 418 -21.14 -20.81 -16.72
N GLU A 419 -20.06 -21.39 -17.25
CA GLU A 419 -19.30 -22.46 -16.59
C GLU A 419 -18.64 -21.95 -15.31
N ILE A 420 -17.95 -20.79 -15.38
CA ILE A 420 -17.28 -20.14 -14.28
C ILE A 420 -18.26 -19.84 -13.13
N THR A 421 -19.41 -19.25 -13.43
CA THR A 421 -20.42 -18.91 -12.42
C THR A 421 -21.04 -20.14 -11.79
N SER A 422 -21.33 -21.18 -12.58
CA SER A 422 -21.84 -22.46 -12.05
C SER A 422 -20.86 -23.12 -11.08
N VAL A 423 -19.55 -23.08 -11.37
CA VAL A 423 -18.52 -23.57 -10.45
C VAL A 423 -18.44 -22.70 -9.21
N ALA A 424 -18.46 -21.38 -9.36
CA ALA A 424 -18.38 -20.45 -8.24
C ALA A 424 -19.61 -20.58 -7.30
N GLU A 425 -20.82 -20.76 -7.82
CA GLU A 425 -22.03 -20.95 -7.04
C GLU A 425 -21.95 -22.15 -6.09
N SER A 426 -21.33 -23.24 -6.53
CA SER A 426 -21.14 -24.42 -5.68
C SER A 426 -20.27 -24.17 -4.44
N HIS A 427 -19.53 -23.05 -4.39
CA HIS A 427 -18.59 -22.72 -3.33
C HIS A 427 -18.87 -21.41 -2.58
N PHE A 428 -19.58 -20.48 -3.21
CA PHE A 428 -19.82 -19.12 -2.69
C PHE A 428 -21.30 -18.73 -2.60
N GLY A 429 -22.21 -19.70 -2.80
CA GLY A 429 -23.65 -19.43 -2.76
C GLY A 429 -24.16 -18.73 -4.02
N GLU A 430 -25.20 -17.92 -3.89
CA GLU A 430 -25.91 -17.29 -5.00
C GLU A 430 -25.07 -16.22 -5.71
N CYS A 431 -25.06 -16.26 -7.05
CA CYS A 431 -24.46 -15.21 -7.87
C CYS A 431 -25.42 -14.00 -7.99
N LYS A 432 -25.15 -12.92 -7.29
CA LYS A 432 -25.99 -11.71 -7.36
C LYS A 432 -25.80 -10.91 -8.64
N SER A 433 -24.59 -10.86 -9.19
CA SER A 433 -24.31 -10.17 -10.45
C SER A 433 -22.98 -10.58 -11.07
N VAL A 434 -22.95 -10.50 -12.39
CA VAL A 434 -21.72 -10.54 -13.19
C VAL A 434 -21.60 -9.21 -13.91
N CYS A 435 -20.54 -8.46 -13.61
CA CYS A 435 -20.32 -7.11 -14.13
C CYS A 435 -18.97 -7.02 -14.84
N THR A 436 -18.86 -6.12 -15.81
CA THR A 436 -17.58 -5.77 -16.44
C THR A 436 -17.13 -4.41 -15.93
N LEU A 437 -15.89 -4.33 -15.45
CA LEU A 437 -15.20 -3.10 -15.09
C LEU A 437 -14.20 -2.75 -16.19
N TYR A 438 -14.26 -1.52 -16.72
CA TYR A 438 -13.40 -1.06 -17.80
C TYR A 438 -12.66 0.23 -17.45
N ALA A 439 -11.40 0.36 -17.90
CA ALA A 439 -10.59 1.56 -17.65
C ALA A 439 -10.79 2.67 -18.69
N GLU A 440 -10.92 2.31 -19.96
CA GLU A 440 -11.11 3.25 -21.07
C GLU A 440 -12.63 3.44 -21.34
N LYS A 441 -13.02 4.48 -22.11
CA LYS A 441 -14.45 4.71 -22.42
C LYS A 441 -15.06 3.45 -23.05
N SER A 442 -16.18 3.00 -22.50
CA SER A 442 -16.93 1.88 -23.07
C SER A 442 -17.38 2.21 -24.49
N PRO A 443 -17.12 1.38 -25.48
CA PRO A 443 -17.91 1.40 -26.69
C PRO A 443 -19.32 0.91 -26.34
N ASN A 444 -20.31 1.42 -27.02
CA ASN A 444 -21.73 1.17 -26.83
C ASN A 444 -22.04 -0.26 -26.40
N GLY A 445 -22.48 -0.41 -25.15
CA GLY A 445 -23.11 -1.53 -24.48
C GLY A 445 -22.70 -2.95 -24.89
N PHE A 446 -22.06 -3.67 -23.97
CA PHE A 446 -21.96 -5.12 -24.07
C PHE A 446 -23.35 -5.73 -23.99
N ALA A 447 -23.76 -6.49 -24.98
CA ALA A 447 -25.06 -7.13 -25.03
C ALA A 447 -25.31 -7.96 -23.75
N GLY A 448 -26.20 -7.46 -22.89
CA GLY A 448 -26.77 -8.20 -21.76
C GLY A 448 -26.03 -8.18 -20.42
N ARG A 449 -24.91 -7.45 -20.26
CA ARG A 449 -24.18 -7.34 -18.98
C ARG A 449 -24.08 -5.91 -18.49
N GLU A 450 -24.10 -5.74 -17.16
CA GLU A 450 -23.84 -4.43 -16.53
C GLU A 450 -22.35 -4.10 -16.67
N CYS A 451 -22.05 -2.90 -17.20
CA CYS A 451 -20.69 -2.40 -17.41
C CYS A 451 -20.49 -1.11 -16.65
N TYR A 452 -19.37 -0.98 -15.93
CA TYR A 452 -19.06 0.19 -15.14
C TYR A 452 -17.61 0.64 -15.36
N ASN A 453 -17.39 1.96 -15.33
CA ASN A 453 -16.04 2.50 -15.34
C ASN A 453 -15.32 2.16 -14.03
N ILE A 454 -14.05 1.73 -14.10
CA ILE A 454 -13.23 1.37 -12.94
C ILE A 454 -13.12 2.53 -11.95
N SER A 455 -12.91 3.76 -12.43
CA SER A 455 -12.78 4.94 -11.56
C SER A 455 -14.06 5.18 -10.77
N ASP A 456 -15.22 5.14 -11.43
CA ASP A 456 -16.52 5.32 -10.76
C ASP A 456 -16.80 4.21 -9.74
N PHE A 457 -16.43 2.97 -10.09
CA PHE A 457 -16.58 1.81 -9.23
C PHE A 457 -15.72 1.95 -7.96
N LEU A 458 -14.42 2.25 -8.09
CA LEU A 458 -13.51 2.38 -6.95
C LEU A 458 -13.89 3.54 -6.03
N ILE A 459 -14.32 4.69 -6.60
CA ILE A 459 -14.83 5.82 -5.81
C ILE A 459 -16.11 5.42 -5.04
N ALA A 460 -16.99 4.64 -5.66
CA ALA A 460 -18.21 4.19 -4.99
C ALA A 460 -17.91 3.17 -3.88
N VAL A 461 -17.01 2.20 -4.11
CA VAL A 461 -16.58 1.22 -3.10
C VAL A 461 -16.01 1.92 -1.89
N ASP A 462 -15.11 2.85 -2.10
CA ASP A 462 -14.49 3.63 -1.04
C ASP A 462 -15.50 4.46 -0.24
N LYS A 463 -16.46 5.06 -0.93
CA LYS A 463 -17.48 5.91 -0.30
C LYS A 463 -18.46 5.14 0.56
N TYR A 464 -18.86 3.95 0.11
CA TYR A 464 -19.98 3.24 0.75
C TYR A 464 -19.56 2.07 1.63
N GLY A 465 -18.43 1.40 1.35
CA GLY A 465 -17.99 0.20 2.08
C GLY A 465 -19.01 -0.96 2.10
N ASP A 466 -20.02 -0.91 1.21
CA ASP A 466 -21.15 -1.84 1.14
C ASP A 466 -21.52 -2.07 -0.32
N MET A 467 -21.42 -3.32 -0.78
CA MET A 467 -21.55 -3.65 -2.20
C MET A 467 -22.96 -3.41 -2.75
N ASP A 468 -24.01 -3.53 -1.96
CA ASP A 468 -25.37 -3.23 -2.45
C ASP A 468 -25.55 -1.73 -2.71
N LYS A 469 -25.05 -0.90 -1.80
CA LYS A 469 -25.06 0.56 -1.97
C LYS A 469 -24.19 0.99 -3.16
N VAL A 470 -23.05 0.33 -3.34
CA VAL A 470 -22.18 0.56 -4.51
C VAL A 470 -22.92 0.30 -5.81
N MET A 471 -23.52 -0.87 -5.96
CA MET A 471 -24.26 -1.24 -7.17
C MET A 471 -25.46 -0.34 -7.44
N ILE A 472 -26.22 0.03 -6.41
CA ILE A 472 -27.34 0.99 -6.52
C ILE A 472 -26.83 2.36 -7.01
N SER A 473 -25.68 2.83 -6.48
CA SER A 473 -25.10 4.11 -6.87
C SER A 473 -24.65 4.13 -8.34
N LEU A 474 -24.03 3.04 -8.80
CA LEU A 474 -23.55 2.90 -10.17
C LEU A 474 -24.69 2.82 -11.18
N LYS A 475 -25.74 2.07 -10.88
CA LYS A 475 -26.95 2.01 -11.73
C LYS A 475 -27.62 3.38 -11.92
N LYS A 476 -27.65 4.21 -10.88
CA LYS A 476 -28.18 5.58 -10.98
C LYS A 476 -27.33 6.50 -11.85
N ARG A 477 -26.01 6.30 -11.94
CA ARG A 477 -25.12 7.08 -12.78
C ARG A 477 -25.16 6.64 -14.26
N GLY A 478 -25.35 5.35 -14.52
CA GLY A 478 -25.44 4.79 -15.87
C GLY A 478 -26.76 5.06 -16.59
N CYS A 479 -27.78 5.61 -15.89
CA CYS A 479 -29.06 6.02 -16.47
C CYS A 479 -29.07 7.51 -16.93
N ASN A 480 -27.99 8.25 -16.76
CA ASN A 480 -27.81 9.62 -17.23
C ASN A 480 -26.79 9.64 -18.38
#